data_1b8d5e7c82fbc92d34049f2733aa9031
#
_entry.id   1b8d5e7c82fbc92d34049f2733aa9031
#
_cell.length_a   1.000
_cell.length_b   1.000
_cell.length_c   1.000
_cell.angle_alpha   90.00
_cell.angle_beta   90.00
_cell.angle_gamma   90.00
#
_symmetry.space_group_name_H-M   'P 1'
#
loop_
_entity.id
_entity.type
_entity.pdbx_description
1 polymer ?
#
loop_
_entity_poly.entity_id
_entity_poly.type
_entity_poly.pdbx_seq_one_letter_code
_entity_poly.pdbx_strand_id
1 'polypeptide(L)'
;MEAASRTPLRFLFSVSVTLTLFNLAAANSEGDALYTLKRSLSDPDNVLQSWDPTLVSPCTWFHVTCNQDNRVTRVDLGNSNLSGHLVPELGKLEHLQYLELYKNNIQGTIPQELGNLKSLVSLDLYNNNISGTIPPSLGKLKNLVFLRLNDNRLTGPIPKELAAVSSLKVVDVSNNNLCGTIPTSGPFEHIPLNNFENNPRLEGPELLGLVSYDTNCS
;
A
#
# COMPACT_ATOMS: atom_id res chain seq x y z
N MET A 1 -41.73 51.60 -13.33
CA MET A 1 -40.66 51.53 -12.31
C MET A 1 -40.36 50.04 -12.10
N GLU A 2 -39.39 49.52 -12.86
CA GLU A 2 -38.96 48.14 -12.79
C GLU A 2 -37.79 48.03 -11.81
N ALA A 3 -37.96 47.20 -10.80
CA ALA A 3 -36.89 46.86 -9.88
C ALA A 3 -36.08 45.70 -10.45
N ALA A 4 -34.88 45.97 -10.93
CA ALA A 4 -33.94 44.98 -11.40
C ALA A 4 -33.43 44.11 -10.21
N SER A 5 -33.81 42.82 -10.21
CA SER A 5 -33.32 41.81 -9.32
C SER A 5 -31.83 41.53 -9.62
N ARG A 6 -30.95 41.98 -8.74
CA ARG A 6 -29.53 41.59 -8.74
C ARG A 6 -29.36 40.27 -7.97
N THR A 7 -29.41 39.16 -8.65
CA THR A 7 -29.01 37.86 -8.08
C THR A 7 -27.49 37.76 -7.94
N PRO A 8 -26.99 37.06 -6.90
CA PRO A 8 -25.64 37.24 -6.41
C PRO A 8 -24.63 36.37 -7.16
N LEU A 9 -23.83 37.01 -7.99
CA LEU A 9 -22.60 36.43 -8.57
C LEU A 9 -21.56 36.00 -7.54
N ARG A 10 -21.79 36.39 -6.26
CA ARG A 10 -20.86 36.11 -5.15
C ARG A 10 -20.87 34.64 -4.68
N PHE A 11 -21.96 33.89 -4.88
CA PHE A 11 -22.04 32.50 -4.39
C PHE A 11 -21.28 31.50 -5.26
N LEU A 12 -21.22 31.69 -6.56
CA LEU A 12 -20.51 30.80 -7.49
C LEU A 12 -18.98 30.93 -7.36
N PHE A 13 -18.49 32.15 -7.08
CA PHE A 13 -17.05 32.38 -6.86
C PHE A 13 -16.55 31.74 -5.55
N SER A 14 -17.35 31.73 -4.50
CA SER A 14 -16.98 31.15 -3.20
C SER A 14 -16.87 29.62 -3.25
N VAL A 15 -17.78 28.95 -3.94
CA VAL A 15 -17.77 27.47 -4.07
C VAL A 15 -16.61 27.00 -4.94
N SER A 16 -16.32 27.71 -6.03
CA SER A 16 -15.20 27.36 -6.93
C SER A 16 -13.84 27.56 -6.26
N VAL A 17 -13.66 28.65 -5.51
CA VAL A 17 -12.38 28.94 -4.80
C VAL A 17 -12.17 27.96 -3.64
N THR A 18 -13.21 27.58 -2.90
CA THR A 18 -13.09 26.60 -1.84
C THR A 18 -12.77 25.20 -2.38
N LEU A 19 -13.36 24.79 -3.50
CA LEU A 19 -13.09 23.50 -4.13
C LEU A 19 -11.65 23.40 -4.65
N THR A 20 -11.14 24.48 -5.27
CA THR A 20 -9.75 24.52 -5.75
C THR A 20 -8.73 24.53 -4.62
N LEU A 21 -9.01 25.23 -3.53
CA LEU A 21 -8.15 25.22 -2.33
C LEU A 21 -8.12 23.84 -1.65
N PHE A 22 -9.23 23.13 -1.63
CA PHE A 22 -9.31 21.77 -1.08
C PHE A 22 -8.50 20.77 -1.93
N ASN A 23 -8.56 20.87 -3.25
CA ASN A 23 -7.78 20.04 -4.16
C ASN A 23 -6.27 20.32 -4.08
N LEU A 24 -5.88 21.57 -3.95
CA LEU A 24 -4.49 21.98 -3.76
C LEU A 24 -3.93 21.48 -2.43
N ALA A 25 -4.70 21.56 -1.33
CA ALA A 25 -4.28 21.05 -0.03
C ALA A 25 -4.15 19.52 -0.01
N ALA A 26 -5.03 18.81 -0.71
CA ALA A 26 -4.98 17.36 -0.82
C ALA A 26 -3.79 16.89 -1.68
N ALA A 27 -3.53 17.57 -2.81
CA ALA A 27 -2.36 17.30 -3.66
C ALA A 27 -1.05 17.53 -2.91
N ASN A 28 -0.98 18.57 -2.07
CA ASN A 28 0.20 18.85 -1.26
C ASN A 28 0.42 17.74 -0.20
N SER A 29 -0.64 17.23 0.43
CA SER A 29 -0.51 16.15 1.42
C SER A 29 -0.01 14.83 0.83
N GLU A 30 -0.34 14.51 -0.43
CA GLU A 30 0.18 13.34 -1.14
C GLU A 30 1.67 13.55 -1.52
N GLY A 31 2.03 14.76 -1.97
CA GLY A 31 3.43 15.14 -2.21
C GLY A 31 4.27 15.06 -0.96
N ASP A 32 3.77 15.56 0.17
CA ASP A 32 4.45 15.47 1.47
C ASP A 32 4.67 14.03 1.91
N ALA A 33 3.68 13.15 1.72
CA ALA A 33 3.80 11.73 2.05
C ALA A 33 4.88 11.04 1.20
N LEU A 34 4.89 11.28 -0.10
CA LEU A 34 5.90 10.74 -1.02
C LEU A 34 7.29 11.34 -0.75
N TYR A 35 7.37 12.62 -0.43
CA TYR A 35 8.65 13.24 -0.07
C TYR A 35 9.19 12.69 1.25
N THR A 36 8.32 12.36 2.20
CA THR A 36 8.71 11.66 3.43
C THR A 36 9.29 10.28 3.10
N LEU A 37 8.67 9.53 2.18
CA LEU A 37 9.23 8.28 1.68
C LEU A 37 10.61 8.51 1.04
N LYS A 38 10.75 9.48 0.13
CA LYS A 38 12.05 9.82 -0.48
C LYS A 38 13.14 10.03 0.57
N ARG A 39 12.83 10.75 1.64
CA ARG A 39 13.80 11.04 2.72
C ARG A 39 14.16 9.80 3.55
N SER A 40 13.33 8.80 3.59
CA SER A 40 13.58 7.54 4.29
C SER A 40 14.35 6.53 3.44
N LEU A 41 14.51 6.80 2.14
CA LEU A 41 15.19 5.94 1.19
C LEU A 41 16.58 6.50 0.84
N SER A 42 17.53 5.59 0.64
CA SER A 42 18.79 5.84 -0.05
C SER A 42 18.60 5.53 -1.53
N ASP A 43 18.95 6.45 -2.38
CA ASP A 43 18.72 6.44 -3.83
C ASP A 43 20.04 6.71 -4.58
N PRO A 44 20.91 5.68 -4.70
CA PRO A 44 22.22 5.86 -5.33
C PRO A 44 22.16 6.15 -6.83
N ASP A 45 21.07 5.72 -7.48
CA ASP A 45 20.88 5.85 -8.94
C ASP A 45 20.05 7.08 -9.32
N ASN A 46 19.67 7.91 -8.33
CA ASN A 46 18.92 9.15 -8.50
C ASN A 46 17.56 8.98 -9.21
N VAL A 47 16.89 7.84 -9.00
CA VAL A 47 15.56 7.57 -9.60
C VAL A 47 14.47 8.50 -9.04
N LEU A 48 14.66 9.01 -7.82
CA LEU A 48 13.77 9.96 -7.15
C LEU A 48 14.17 11.43 -7.36
N GLN A 49 15.05 11.74 -8.32
CA GLN A 49 15.57 13.11 -8.52
C GLN A 49 14.44 14.11 -8.77
N SER A 50 13.42 13.73 -9.53
CA SER A 50 12.28 14.61 -9.86
C SER A 50 11.32 14.87 -8.70
N TRP A 51 11.47 14.18 -7.58
CA TRP A 51 10.58 14.31 -6.41
C TRP A 51 10.96 15.57 -5.62
N ASP A 52 10.45 16.71 -6.07
CA ASP A 52 10.69 18.02 -5.50
C ASP A 52 9.46 18.50 -4.72
N PRO A 53 9.55 18.68 -3.38
CA PRO A 53 8.42 19.08 -2.54
C PRO A 53 7.97 20.52 -2.78
N THR A 54 8.76 21.33 -3.52
CA THR A 54 8.37 22.70 -3.88
C THR A 54 7.35 22.73 -5.02
N LEU A 55 7.18 21.63 -5.74
CA LEU A 55 6.18 21.52 -6.80
C LEU A 55 4.79 21.33 -6.22
N VAL A 56 3.80 21.96 -6.85
CA VAL A 56 2.41 21.98 -6.39
C VAL A 56 1.77 20.58 -6.39
N SER A 57 2.25 19.66 -7.23
CA SER A 57 1.66 18.33 -7.38
C SER A 57 2.73 17.28 -7.65
N PRO A 58 2.66 16.10 -7.01
CA PRO A 58 3.55 14.99 -7.28
C PRO A 58 3.29 14.30 -8.63
N CYS A 59 2.25 14.69 -9.37
CA CYS A 59 1.85 14.05 -10.61
C CYS A 59 2.83 14.30 -11.77
N THR A 60 3.80 15.19 -11.60
CA THR A 60 4.90 15.42 -12.55
C THR A 60 6.17 14.66 -12.20
N TRP A 61 6.17 13.94 -11.07
CA TRP A 61 7.32 13.19 -10.63
C TRP A 61 7.44 11.86 -11.39
N PHE A 62 8.64 11.48 -11.76
CA PHE A 62 8.89 10.16 -12.33
C PHE A 62 8.44 9.07 -11.35
N HIS A 63 7.96 7.96 -11.88
CA HIS A 63 7.45 6.83 -11.10
C HIS A 63 6.14 7.06 -10.34
N VAL A 64 5.51 8.25 -10.52
CA VAL A 64 4.21 8.57 -9.96
C VAL A 64 3.20 8.72 -11.09
N THR A 65 2.05 8.08 -10.95
CA THR A 65 0.91 8.22 -11.85
C THR A 65 -0.29 8.74 -11.08
N CYS A 66 -1.00 9.68 -11.68
CA CYS A 66 -2.23 10.26 -11.11
C CYS A 66 -3.45 9.99 -11.99
N ASN A 67 -4.64 10.13 -11.39
CA ASN A 67 -5.90 10.17 -12.12
C ASN A 67 -6.20 11.58 -12.68
N GLN A 68 -7.36 11.74 -13.30
CA GLN A 68 -7.81 13.02 -13.88
C GLN A 68 -8.02 14.14 -12.84
N ASP A 69 -8.20 13.77 -11.57
CA ASP A 69 -8.35 14.70 -10.44
C ASP A 69 -7.00 15.04 -9.78
N ASN A 70 -5.88 14.70 -10.43
CA ASN A 70 -4.52 14.86 -9.92
C ASN A 70 -4.28 14.17 -8.56
N ARG A 71 -4.90 12.98 -8.34
CA ARG A 71 -4.68 12.17 -7.15
C ARG A 71 -3.79 10.98 -7.51
N VAL A 72 -2.81 10.70 -6.66
CA VAL A 72 -1.83 9.63 -6.87
C VAL A 72 -2.52 8.27 -6.88
N THR A 73 -2.35 7.52 -7.97
CA THR A 73 -2.93 6.19 -8.16
C THR A 73 -1.88 5.08 -8.27
N ARG A 74 -0.65 5.40 -8.65
CA ARG A 74 0.45 4.44 -8.73
C ARG A 74 1.75 5.07 -8.29
N VAL A 75 2.53 4.30 -7.55
CA VAL A 75 3.95 4.53 -7.25
C VAL A 75 4.70 3.27 -7.68
N ASP A 76 5.54 3.37 -8.70
CA ASP A 76 6.29 2.25 -9.27
C ASP A 76 7.79 2.50 -9.14
N LEU A 77 8.37 1.90 -8.12
CA LEU A 77 9.79 1.97 -7.77
C LEU A 77 10.42 0.57 -7.78
N GLY A 78 9.84 -0.36 -8.54
CA GLY A 78 10.38 -1.71 -8.67
C GLY A 78 11.77 -1.73 -9.31
N ASN A 79 12.67 -2.57 -8.77
CA ASN A 79 14.02 -2.79 -9.30
C ASN A 79 14.81 -1.48 -9.50
N SER A 80 14.81 -0.62 -8.48
CA SER A 80 15.36 0.74 -8.52
C SER A 80 16.57 0.95 -7.60
N ASN A 81 17.22 -0.14 -7.16
CA ASN A 81 18.41 -0.10 -6.29
C ASN A 81 18.23 0.75 -5.01
N LEU A 82 17.00 0.85 -4.52
CA LEU A 82 16.66 1.64 -3.34
C LEU A 82 16.92 0.84 -2.06
N SER A 83 17.31 1.54 -0.99
CA SER A 83 17.38 0.98 0.37
C SER A 83 16.78 1.96 1.37
N GLY A 84 16.61 1.52 2.62
CA GLY A 84 15.95 2.33 3.65
C GLY A 84 14.66 1.67 4.12
N HIS A 85 13.62 2.43 4.45
CA HIS A 85 12.40 1.85 5.03
C HIS A 85 11.12 2.55 4.55
N LEU A 86 10.01 1.81 4.64
CA LEU A 86 8.67 2.34 4.39
C LEU A 86 8.25 3.29 5.51
N VAL A 87 7.37 4.24 5.18
CA VAL A 87 6.89 5.26 6.11
C VAL A 87 5.37 5.21 6.29
N PRO A 88 4.85 5.48 7.51
CA PRO A 88 3.41 5.49 7.78
C PRO A 88 2.62 6.47 6.91
N GLU A 89 3.26 7.56 6.49
CA GLU A 89 2.67 8.61 5.67
C GLU A 89 2.12 8.09 4.34
N LEU A 90 2.62 6.95 3.83
CA LEU A 90 2.06 6.30 2.65
C LEU A 90 0.57 5.99 2.81
N GLY A 91 0.09 5.74 4.04
CA GLY A 91 -1.33 5.52 4.33
C GLY A 91 -2.24 6.72 4.06
N LYS A 92 -1.69 7.91 3.73
CA LYS A 92 -2.43 9.11 3.33
C LYS A 92 -2.79 9.15 1.84
N LEU A 93 -2.24 8.24 1.03
CA LEU A 93 -2.48 8.18 -0.41
C LEU A 93 -3.81 7.48 -0.72
N GLU A 94 -4.93 8.10 -0.38
CA GLU A 94 -6.27 7.48 -0.36
C GLU A 94 -6.71 6.90 -1.71
N HIS A 95 -6.19 7.43 -2.82
CA HIS A 95 -6.50 6.99 -4.18
C HIS A 95 -5.49 6.00 -4.75
N LEU A 96 -4.46 5.62 -3.98
CA LEU A 96 -3.41 4.72 -4.43
C LEU A 96 -3.99 3.33 -4.74
N GLN A 97 -3.75 2.86 -5.95
CA GLN A 97 -4.16 1.55 -6.45
C GLN A 97 -2.97 0.58 -6.56
N TYR A 98 -1.77 1.08 -6.85
CA TYR A 98 -0.59 0.26 -7.06
C TYR A 98 0.59 0.84 -6.29
N LEU A 99 1.11 0.06 -5.34
CA LEU A 99 2.35 0.35 -4.62
C LEU A 99 3.36 -0.75 -4.93
N GLU A 100 4.32 -0.43 -5.80
CA GLU A 100 5.27 -1.38 -6.37
C GLU A 100 6.69 -0.98 -5.97
N LEU A 101 7.28 -1.72 -5.04
CA LEU A 101 8.63 -1.49 -4.48
C LEU A 101 9.49 -2.75 -4.52
N TYR A 102 9.10 -3.71 -5.36
CA TYR A 102 9.76 -5.00 -5.47
C TYR A 102 11.22 -4.90 -5.95
N LYS A 103 12.03 -5.93 -5.64
CA LYS A 103 13.45 -6.03 -6.04
C LYS A 103 14.27 -4.80 -5.67
N ASN A 104 14.25 -4.46 -4.39
CA ASN A 104 15.05 -3.41 -3.79
C ASN A 104 15.77 -3.93 -2.54
N ASN A 105 16.37 -3.08 -1.75
CA ASN A 105 16.97 -3.43 -0.45
C ASN A 105 16.27 -2.71 0.71
N ILE A 106 14.92 -2.60 0.61
CA ILE A 106 14.08 -1.96 1.63
C ILE A 106 14.04 -2.85 2.87
N GLN A 107 14.20 -2.26 4.03
CA GLN A 107 14.24 -2.92 5.33
C GLN A 107 13.20 -2.33 6.30
N GLY A 108 13.23 -2.79 7.57
CA GLY A 108 12.24 -2.37 8.57
C GLY A 108 10.94 -3.15 8.43
N THR A 109 9.82 -2.55 8.79
CA THR A 109 8.52 -3.23 8.84
C THR A 109 7.53 -2.65 7.84
N ILE A 110 6.49 -3.40 7.52
CA ILE A 110 5.34 -2.91 6.76
C ILE A 110 4.51 -2.01 7.69
N PRO A 111 4.33 -0.72 7.39
CA PRO A 111 3.50 0.16 8.23
C PRO A 111 2.05 -0.30 8.27
N GLN A 112 1.46 -0.34 9.46
CA GLN A 112 0.04 -0.68 9.62
C GLN A 112 -0.91 0.30 8.92
N GLU A 113 -0.46 1.53 8.70
CA GLU A 113 -1.18 2.61 8.02
C GLU A 113 -1.44 2.30 6.55
N LEU A 114 -0.71 1.34 5.93
CA LEU A 114 -1.04 0.86 4.59
C LEU A 114 -2.45 0.24 4.53
N GLY A 115 -2.99 -0.23 5.66
CA GLY A 115 -4.40 -0.66 5.77
C GLY A 115 -5.44 0.46 5.58
N ASN A 116 -5.02 1.73 5.45
CA ASN A 116 -5.89 2.87 5.15
C ASN A 116 -6.07 3.09 3.64
N LEU A 117 -5.30 2.43 2.79
CA LEU A 117 -5.30 2.57 1.33
C LEU A 117 -6.49 1.84 0.69
N LYS A 118 -7.69 2.33 0.91
CA LYS A 118 -8.94 1.64 0.52
C LYS A 118 -9.06 1.37 -0.98
N SER A 119 -8.35 2.11 -1.81
CA SER A 119 -8.32 1.94 -3.27
C SER A 119 -7.26 0.94 -3.74
N LEU A 120 -6.42 0.41 -2.83
CA LEU A 120 -5.27 -0.42 -3.20
C LEU A 120 -5.70 -1.74 -3.85
N VAL A 121 -5.13 -2.00 -5.02
CA VAL A 121 -5.34 -3.20 -5.84
C VAL A 121 -4.10 -4.11 -5.79
N SER A 122 -2.90 -3.54 -5.81
CA SER A 122 -1.63 -4.27 -5.76
C SER A 122 -0.70 -3.70 -4.69
N LEU A 123 -0.18 -4.60 -3.86
CA LEU A 123 0.93 -4.33 -2.94
C LEU A 123 2.06 -5.31 -3.27
N ASP A 124 3.09 -4.80 -3.96
CA ASP A 124 4.23 -5.58 -4.43
C ASP A 124 5.51 -5.14 -3.71
N LEU A 125 5.87 -5.91 -2.68
CA LEU A 125 7.06 -5.68 -1.84
C LEU A 125 8.06 -6.84 -1.92
N TYR A 126 7.87 -7.77 -2.87
CA TYR A 126 8.71 -8.97 -2.96
C TYR A 126 10.18 -8.66 -3.26
N ASN A 127 11.05 -9.56 -2.85
CA ASN A 127 12.51 -9.46 -3.02
C ASN A 127 13.05 -8.15 -2.41
N ASN A 128 12.97 -8.06 -1.08
CA ASN A 128 13.47 -6.98 -0.25
C ASN A 128 14.07 -7.55 1.06
N ASN A 129 14.37 -6.68 2.01
CA ASN A 129 14.88 -7.04 3.33
C ASN A 129 13.89 -6.69 4.47
N ILE A 130 12.59 -6.69 4.14
CA ILE A 130 11.51 -6.29 5.05
C ILE A 130 11.33 -7.38 6.13
N SER A 131 11.18 -6.95 7.37
CA SER A 131 11.06 -7.81 8.55
C SER A 131 9.79 -7.50 9.37
N GLY A 132 9.65 -8.14 10.52
CA GLY A 132 8.46 -7.99 11.35
C GLY A 132 7.27 -8.74 10.81
N THR A 133 6.07 -8.41 11.28
CA THR A 133 4.85 -9.14 10.95
C THR A 133 4.09 -8.53 9.77
N ILE A 134 3.29 -9.32 9.10
CA ILE A 134 2.28 -8.83 8.15
C ILE A 134 1.19 -8.12 8.96
N PRO A 135 0.92 -6.82 8.73
CA PRO A 135 -0.06 -6.09 9.53
C PRO A 135 -1.47 -6.62 9.32
N PRO A 136 -2.23 -6.97 10.39
CA PRO A 136 -3.64 -7.35 10.28
C PRO A 136 -4.53 -6.28 9.64
N SER A 137 -4.09 -5.02 9.71
CA SER A 137 -4.78 -3.88 9.06
C SER A 137 -4.93 -4.03 7.55
N LEU A 138 -4.08 -4.82 6.87
CA LEU A 138 -4.22 -5.12 5.44
C LEU A 138 -5.54 -5.86 5.14
N GLY A 139 -6.14 -6.54 6.11
CA GLY A 139 -7.49 -7.12 6.00
C GLY A 139 -8.62 -6.09 5.78
N LYS A 140 -8.33 -4.79 5.92
CA LYS A 140 -9.28 -3.69 5.61
C LYS A 140 -9.34 -3.34 4.12
N LEU A 141 -8.40 -3.82 3.31
CA LEU A 141 -8.20 -3.45 1.91
C LEU A 141 -9.15 -4.25 0.99
N LYS A 142 -10.38 -3.82 0.89
CA LYS A 142 -11.45 -4.56 0.19
C LYS A 142 -11.30 -4.64 -1.34
N ASN A 143 -10.38 -3.87 -1.92
CA ASN A 143 -10.04 -3.88 -3.35
C ASN A 143 -8.72 -4.59 -3.65
N LEU A 144 -7.99 -5.07 -2.63
CA LEU A 144 -6.69 -5.72 -2.81
C LEU A 144 -6.85 -7.04 -3.57
N VAL A 145 -6.17 -7.15 -4.69
CA VAL A 145 -6.17 -8.32 -5.57
C VAL A 145 -4.83 -9.05 -5.51
N PHE A 146 -3.72 -8.30 -5.48
CA PHE A 146 -2.36 -8.82 -5.49
C PHE A 146 -1.64 -8.41 -4.21
N LEU A 147 -1.18 -9.41 -3.45
CA LEU A 147 -0.33 -9.24 -2.27
C LEU A 147 0.91 -10.10 -2.45
N ARG A 148 2.04 -9.49 -2.84
CA ARG A 148 3.31 -10.17 -3.05
C ARG A 148 4.34 -9.68 -2.05
N LEU A 149 4.65 -10.54 -1.09
CA LEU A 149 5.56 -10.30 0.02
C LEU A 149 6.70 -11.33 0.07
N ASN A 150 6.78 -12.19 -0.93
CA ASN A 150 7.79 -13.26 -1.00
C ASN A 150 9.22 -12.71 -1.01
N ASP A 151 10.18 -13.58 -0.67
CA ASP A 151 11.61 -13.24 -0.63
C ASP A 151 11.90 -12.02 0.27
N ASN A 152 11.50 -12.13 1.53
CA ASN A 152 11.70 -11.14 2.59
C ASN A 152 12.14 -11.82 3.90
N ARG A 153 12.11 -11.10 5.03
CA ARG A 153 12.41 -11.61 6.36
C ARG A 153 11.22 -11.51 7.31
N LEU A 154 10.00 -11.62 6.76
CA LEU A 154 8.78 -11.51 7.54
C LEU A 154 8.67 -12.65 8.54
N THR A 155 8.08 -12.34 9.69
CA THR A 155 7.89 -13.26 10.83
C THR A 155 6.45 -13.22 11.31
N GLY A 156 6.13 -14.07 12.28
CA GLY A 156 4.77 -14.12 12.84
C GLY A 156 3.78 -14.83 11.93
N PRO A 157 2.50 -14.87 12.31
CA PRO A 157 1.46 -15.57 11.58
C PRO A 157 1.00 -14.80 10.35
N ILE A 158 0.40 -15.52 9.40
CA ILE A 158 -0.43 -14.90 8.34
C ILE A 158 -1.71 -14.40 8.99
N PRO A 159 -2.03 -13.09 8.93
CA PRO A 159 -3.21 -12.56 9.62
C PRO A 159 -4.51 -13.16 9.07
N LYS A 160 -5.36 -13.70 9.96
CA LYS A 160 -6.68 -14.24 9.58
C LYS A 160 -7.60 -13.19 8.94
N GLU A 161 -7.37 -11.91 9.23
CA GLU A 161 -8.10 -10.78 8.67
C GLU A 161 -7.99 -10.71 7.14
N LEU A 162 -6.92 -11.26 6.56
CA LEU A 162 -6.76 -11.37 5.11
C LEU A 162 -7.77 -12.32 4.47
N ALA A 163 -8.27 -13.33 5.20
CA ALA A 163 -9.32 -14.22 4.71
C ALA A 163 -10.65 -13.49 4.45
N ALA A 164 -10.86 -12.33 5.05
CA ALA A 164 -12.04 -11.49 4.81
C ALA A 164 -11.91 -10.56 3.59
N VAL A 165 -10.78 -10.58 2.88
CA VAL A 165 -10.53 -9.78 1.67
C VAL A 165 -10.92 -10.58 0.44
N SER A 166 -12.22 -10.61 0.12
CA SER A 166 -12.77 -11.44 -0.96
C SER A 166 -12.24 -11.12 -2.36
N SER A 167 -11.62 -9.96 -2.54
CA SER A 167 -10.99 -9.53 -3.81
C SER A 167 -9.62 -10.16 -4.05
N LEU A 168 -8.95 -10.70 -3.01
CA LEU A 168 -7.62 -11.31 -3.16
C LEU A 168 -7.66 -12.48 -4.14
N LYS A 169 -6.74 -12.47 -5.09
CA LYS A 169 -6.54 -13.57 -6.07
C LYS A 169 -5.13 -14.11 -6.03
N VAL A 170 -4.18 -13.27 -5.66
CA VAL A 170 -2.78 -13.64 -5.55
C VAL A 170 -2.27 -13.23 -4.18
N VAL A 171 -1.84 -14.21 -3.42
CA VAL A 171 -1.06 -14.04 -2.19
C VAL A 171 0.21 -14.84 -2.38
N ASP A 172 1.36 -14.22 -2.27
CA ASP A 172 2.64 -14.89 -2.26
C ASP A 172 3.46 -14.40 -1.06
N VAL A 173 3.71 -15.29 -0.13
CA VAL A 173 4.49 -15.04 1.08
C VAL A 173 5.63 -16.05 1.23
N SER A 174 5.95 -16.78 0.16
CA SER A 174 7.04 -17.76 0.13
C SER A 174 8.39 -17.12 0.50
N ASN A 175 9.35 -17.93 0.90
CA ASN A 175 10.70 -17.48 1.24
C ASN A 175 10.72 -16.38 2.32
N ASN A 176 10.13 -16.65 3.46
CA ASN A 176 10.09 -15.80 4.66
C ASN A 176 10.38 -16.63 5.92
N ASN A 177 10.12 -16.09 7.10
CA ASN A 177 10.23 -16.80 8.37
C ASN A 177 8.90 -16.76 9.15
N LEU A 178 7.79 -16.95 8.41
CA LEU A 178 6.45 -16.98 8.97
C LEU A 178 6.23 -18.25 9.80
N CYS A 179 5.23 -18.24 10.68
CA CYS A 179 4.87 -19.32 11.61
C CYS A 179 3.35 -19.45 11.76
N GLY A 180 2.92 -20.46 12.51
CA GLY A 180 1.51 -20.79 12.67
C GLY A 180 0.94 -21.51 11.45
N THR A 181 -0.38 -21.50 11.29
CA THR A 181 -1.09 -22.23 10.23
C THR A 181 -1.44 -21.33 9.05
N ILE A 182 -1.53 -21.93 7.86
CA ILE A 182 -2.01 -21.26 6.65
C ILE A 182 -3.54 -21.18 6.74
N PRO A 183 -4.16 -19.99 6.62
CA PRO A 183 -5.63 -19.89 6.53
C PRO A 183 -6.16 -20.69 5.36
N THR A 184 -7.34 -21.30 5.52
CA THR A 184 -8.00 -22.13 4.48
C THR A 184 -9.37 -21.60 4.07
N SER A 185 -9.79 -20.45 4.62
CA SER A 185 -11.09 -19.84 4.33
C SER A 185 -10.96 -18.65 3.38
N GLY A 186 -12.07 -18.33 2.72
CA GLY A 186 -12.14 -17.20 1.79
C GLY A 186 -11.19 -17.35 0.60
N PRO A 187 -10.44 -16.30 0.20
CA PRO A 187 -9.55 -16.37 -0.95
C PRO A 187 -8.45 -17.44 -0.81
N PHE A 188 -8.07 -17.79 0.42
CA PHE A 188 -7.00 -18.77 0.67
C PHE A 188 -7.33 -20.18 0.20
N GLU A 189 -8.62 -20.52 0.02
CA GLU A 189 -9.05 -21.80 -0.56
C GLU A 189 -8.47 -22.05 -1.96
N HIS A 190 -8.10 -20.98 -2.67
CA HIS A 190 -7.67 -21.05 -4.06
C HIS A 190 -6.21 -20.60 -4.27
N ILE A 191 -5.51 -20.19 -3.21
CA ILE A 191 -4.10 -19.84 -3.30
C ILE A 191 -3.24 -21.09 -3.35
N PRO A 192 -2.37 -21.26 -4.35
CA PRO A 192 -1.49 -22.43 -4.45
C PRO A 192 -0.53 -22.55 -3.26
N LEU A 193 -0.30 -23.77 -2.77
CA LEU A 193 0.54 -24.03 -1.61
C LEU A 193 1.99 -23.60 -1.79
N ASN A 194 2.51 -23.61 -3.02
CA ASN A 194 3.87 -23.13 -3.30
C ASN A 194 4.08 -21.64 -2.97
N ASN A 195 3.01 -20.86 -2.90
CA ASN A 195 3.07 -19.46 -2.48
C ASN A 195 3.33 -19.28 -0.96
N PHE A 196 3.37 -20.37 -0.21
CA PHE A 196 3.68 -20.40 1.24
C PHE A 196 4.98 -21.13 1.54
N GLU A 197 5.65 -21.72 0.55
CA GLU A 197 6.86 -22.53 0.71
C GLU A 197 8.02 -21.73 1.33
N ASN A 198 8.99 -22.47 1.86
CA ASN A 198 10.20 -21.89 2.48
C ASN A 198 9.90 -20.94 3.65
N ASN A 199 8.90 -21.30 4.45
CA ASN A 199 8.62 -20.74 5.77
C ASN A 199 8.74 -21.87 6.81
N PRO A 200 9.92 -22.08 7.40
CA PRO A 200 10.22 -23.32 8.15
C PRO A 200 9.38 -23.54 9.41
N ARG A 201 8.68 -22.50 9.89
CA ARG A 201 7.81 -22.57 11.06
C ARG A 201 6.31 -22.47 10.72
N LEU A 202 5.96 -22.51 9.43
CA LEU A 202 4.57 -22.51 8.98
C LEU A 202 4.08 -23.96 8.92
N GLU A 203 2.99 -24.28 9.63
CA GLU A 203 2.56 -25.66 9.90
C GLU A 203 1.64 -26.26 8.82
N GLY A 204 1.51 -25.64 7.68
CA GLY A 204 0.65 -26.10 6.60
C GLY A 204 -0.80 -25.60 6.73
N PRO A 205 -1.68 -26.02 5.81
CA PRO A 205 -3.04 -25.51 5.78
C PRO A 205 -3.83 -26.00 7.00
N GLU A 206 -4.69 -25.13 7.54
CA GLU A 206 -5.69 -25.47 8.51
C GLU A 206 -6.58 -26.59 7.92
N LEU A 207 -6.41 -27.83 8.38
CA LEU A 207 -7.24 -28.94 7.93
C LEU A 207 -8.57 -28.89 8.68
N LEU A 208 -9.67 -28.77 7.94
CA LEU A 208 -11.03 -28.76 8.50
C LEU A 208 -11.21 -29.92 9.49
N GLY A 209 -11.32 -29.60 10.78
CA GLY A 209 -11.60 -30.52 11.87
C GLY A 209 -10.40 -31.16 12.54
N LEU A 210 -9.12 -30.85 12.15
CA LEU A 210 -7.92 -31.45 12.77
C LEU A 210 -6.98 -30.42 13.41
N VAL A 211 -6.86 -29.23 12.84
CA VAL A 211 -6.04 -28.17 13.42
C VAL A 211 -6.85 -26.86 13.34
N SER A 212 -7.05 -26.21 14.48
CA SER A 212 -7.59 -24.86 14.50
C SER A 212 -6.53 -23.87 14.05
N TYR A 213 -6.96 -22.76 13.45
CA TYR A 213 -6.05 -21.67 13.11
C TYR A 213 -5.20 -21.29 14.34
N ASP A 214 -3.91 -21.50 14.21
CA ASP A 214 -2.95 -21.23 15.28
C ASP A 214 -2.09 -20.01 14.94
N THR A 215 -2.01 -19.08 15.87
CA THR A 215 -1.09 -17.93 15.83
C THR A 215 0.15 -18.16 16.70
N ASN A 216 0.29 -19.35 17.28
CA ASN A 216 1.40 -19.66 18.15
C ASN A 216 2.67 -19.80 17.32
N CYS A 217 3.61 -18.90 17.56
CA CYS A 217 4.92 -18.82 16.92
C CYS A 217 6.05 -19.18 17.88
N SER A 218 5.73 -19.88 18.96
CA SER A 218 6.73 -20.32 19.97
C SER A 218 7.58 -21.50 19.50
#